data_aa51e7eb38684c2df863cd96dbcd4a34
#
_entry.id   aa51e7eb38684c2df863cd96dbcd4a34
#
_cell.length_a   1.000
_cell.length_b   1.000
_cell.length_c   1.000
_cell.angle_alpha   90.00
_cell.angle_beta   90.00
_cell.angle_gamma   90.00
#
_symmetry.space_group_name_H-M   'P 1'
#
loop_
_entity.id
_entity.type
_entity.pdbx_description
1 polymer ?
#
loop_
_entity_poly.entity_id
_entity_poly.type
_entity_poly.pdbx_seq_one_letter_code
_entity_poly.pdbx_strand_id
1 'polypeptide(L)'
;MAKEAYYCTVKELNKLGRDAIPAQLRSNTHLIYSSPATLAFNSPGAEGFGVKRAGLAVPDSIMLIVAPGCCGRNTSLISSMREYDNRFFYLMMDETDIVTGRHLKKIPKAVEEICNCCEKRASVVMICITCVDALLGTDMERVCRKAEERAGLPVRPCYMYALTREGRKPPMVHVRQSLYSLLEPKKKKGNVVNLLGFFSPLIDECELYDLLHSAGVKTIHEISRCKDYEEYQTMSEANFNLVLHPEARFAAEDFHNRLQIPFIELRRLYQTDKIASQYQAFGKVLGVTFSDEVYREKAEETVAKFKEKRPDASFAIGECMNGDPFEMALAMIKYGFKVPEIYGTLTAENFIYLNQLSRLSPETKVFSNMEPTMLYYDPEKSGVNMTIGKDAGYYHPDQPNVIWNQDRQPYGYAGVTRLFETLLEV
;
A
#
# COMPACT_ATOMS: atom_id res chain seq x y z
N MET A 1 5.09 -37.31 13.75
CA MET A 1 4.85 -35.98 14.30
C MET A 1 3.64 -35.41 13.58
N ALA A 2 2.66 -34.86 14.28
CA ALA A 2 1.57 -34.14 13.66
C ALA A 2 2.15 -32.97 12.83
N LYS A 3 1.63 -32.76 11.66
CA LYS A 3 2.03 -31.60 10.85
C LYS A 3 1.36 -30.38 11.45
N GLU A 4 2.13 -29.33 11.73
CA GLU A 4 1.66 -28.09 12.33
C GLU A 4 2.15 -26.91 11.49
N ALA A 5 1.41 -25.79 11.52
CA ALA A 5 1.85 -24.55 10.91
C ALA A 5 3.10 -24.02 11.62
N TYR A 6 4.08 -23.59 10.84
CA TYR A 6 5.31 -23.01 11.38
C TYR A 6 5.05 -21.61 11.95
N TYR A 7 5.56 -21.36 13.12
CA TYR A 7 5.57 -20.04 13.74
C TYR A 7 6.85 -19.82 14.56
N CYS A 8 7.13 -18.59 14.88
CA CYS A 8 8.06 -18.21 15.94
C CYS A 8 7.33 -17.31 16.94
N THR A 9 7.68 -17.42 18.20
CA THR A 9 7.22 -16.44 19.18
C THR A 9 7.98 -15.12 19.06
N VAL A 10 7.37 -14.01 19.46
CA VAL A 10 8.06 -12.70 19.48
C VAL A 10 9.33 -12.73 20.33
N LYS A 11 9.32 -13.52 21.41
CA LYS A 11 10.50 -13.73 22.27
C LYS A 11 11.64 -14.42 21.52
N GLU A 12 11.34 -15.48 20.78
CA GLU A 12 12.34 -16.18 19.95
C GLU A 12 12.89 -15.28 18.86
N LEU A 13 12.02 -14.56 18.14
CA LEU A 13 12.43 -13.59 17.12
C LEU A 13 13.34 -12.49 17.69
N ASN A 14 12.97 -11.94 18.84
CA ASN A 14 13.78 -10.91 19.50
C ASN A 14 15.16 -11.45 19.90
N LYS A 15 15.24 -12.71 20.32
CA LYS A 15 16.53 -13.38 20.66
C LYS A 15 17.38 -13.62 19.42
N LEU A 16 16.78 -14.00 18.29
CA LEU A 16 17.48 -14.21 17.01
C LEU A 16 18.04 -12.89 16.47
N GLY A 17 17.30 -11.80 16.62
CA GLY A 17 17.69 -10.47 16.13
C GLY A 17 17.39 -10.26 14.64
N ARG A 18 17.47 -9.00 14.22
CA ARG A 18 17.09 -8.55 12.88
C ARG A 18 17.85 -9.17 11.72
N ASP A 19 19.08 -9.64 11.99
CA ASP A 19 19.96 -10.19 10.95
C ASP A 19 19.78 -11.70 10.77
N ALA A 20 19.03 -12.36 11.68
CA ALA A 20 18.80 -13.80 11.69
C ALA A 20 17.31 -14.17 11.58
N ILE A 21 16.54 -13.44 10.75
CA ILE A 21 15.13 -13.72 10.51
C ILE A 21 15.00 -15.10 9.84
N PRO A 22 14.16 -16.03 10.39
CA PRO A 22 13.92 -17.32 9.77
C PRO A 22 13.41 -17.20 8.34
N ALA A 23 13.89 -18.06 7.45
CA ALA A 23 13.52 -18.08 6.05
C ALA A 23 12.00 -18.20 5.86
N GLN A 24 11.34 -18.96 6.71
CA GLN A 24 9.88 -19.19 6.71
C GLN A 24 9.05 -17.93 6.94
N LEU A 25 9.62 -16.89 7.55
CA LEU A 25 8.93 -15.64 7.84
C LEU A 25 9.33 -14.50 6.88
N ARG A 26 10.14 -14.80 5.85
CA ARG A 26 10.57 -13.83 4.83
C ARG A 26 9.75 -13.95 3.55
N SER A 27 9.51 -12.85 2.86
CA SER A 27 8.67 -12.80 1.66
C SER A 27 9.18 -13.56 0.43
N ASN A 28 10.46 -13.93 0.34
CA ASN A 28 11.06 -14.34 -0.95
C ASN A 28 11.78 -15.68 -0.90
N THR A 29 11.49 -16.53 0.08
CA THR A 29 12.26 -17.78 0.28
C THR A 29 11.49 -19.05 -0.09
N HIS A 30 10.20 -18.94 -0.40
CA HIS A 30 9.36 -20.08 -0.71
C HIS A 30 9.28 -20.35 -2.21
N LEU A 31 9.46 -21.61 -2.62
CA LEU A 31 9.28 -22.07 -3.99
C LEU A 31 7.82 -22.42 -4.31
N ILE A 32 7.03 -22.69 -3.29
CA ILE A 32 5.62 -23.07 -3.45
C ILE A 32 4.74 -22.21 -2.56
N TYR A 33 3.56 -21.93 -3.04
CA TYR A 33 2.51 -21.18 -2.34
C TYR A 33 1.28 -22.08 -2.29
N SER A 34 1.02 -22.67 -1.14
CA SER A 34 -0.01 -23.70 -0.98
C SER A 34 -1.16 -23.28 -0.08
N SER A 35 -0.96 -22.31 0.79
CA SER A 35 -2.02 -21.78 1.62
C SER A 35 -3.06 -21.06 0.77
N PRO A 36 -4.36 -21.35 0.91
CA PRO A 36 -5.41 -20.59 0.25
C PRO A 36 -5.39 -19.10 0.58
N ALA A 37 -5.02 -18.71 1.78
CA ALA A 37 -4.84 -17.30 2.16
C ALA A 37 -3.71 -16.66 1.36
N THR A 38 -2.57 -17.33 1.16
CA THR A 38 -1.48 -16.87 0.29
C THR A 38 -1.98 -16.62 -1.13
N LEU A 39 -2.71 -17.58 -1.70
CA LEU A 39 -3.22 -17.47 -3.06
C LEU A 39 -4.25 -16.34 -3.21
N ALA A 40 -5.08 -16.12 -2.18
CA ALA A 40 -6.11 -15.09 -2.18
C ALA A 40 -5.56 -13.67 -1.97
N PHE A 41 -4.58 -13.51 -1.07
CA PHE A 41 -4.17 -12.19 -0.56
C PHE A 41 -2.75 -11.79 -0.93
N ASN A 42 -1.82 -12.74 -0.98
CA ASN A 42 -0.39 -12.48 -1.18
C ASN A 42 0.17 -13.03 -2.50
N SER A 43 -0.69 -13.59 -3.36
CA SER A 43 -0.21 -14.10 -4.64
C SER A 43 0.28 -12.97 -5.56
N PRO A 44 1.22 -13.28 -6.46
CA PRO A 44 1.67 -12.33 -7.47
C PRO A 44 0.54 -11.69 -8.27
N GLY A 45 -0.56 -12.41 -8.49
CA GLY A 45 -1.75 -11.90 -9.18
C GLY A 45 -2.50 -10.84 -8.37
N ALA A 46 -2.57 -10.97 -7.06
CA ALA A 46 -3.21 -9.99 -6.18
C ALA A 46 -2.45 -8.65 -6.21
N GLU A 47 -1.13 -8.65 -6.12
CA GLU A 47 -0.31 -7.44 -6.26
C GLU A 47 -0.48 -6.75 -7.62
N GLY A 48 -0.61 -7.52 -8.70
CA GLY A 48 -0.79 -6.99 -10.04
C GLY A 48 -2.03 -6.10 -10.20
N PHE A 49 -3.09 -6.38 -9.47
CA PHE A 49 -4.30 -5.55 -9.48
C PHE A 49 -4.04 -4.15 -8.89
N GLY A 50 -3.32 -4.06 -7.79
CA GLY A 50 -2.96 -2.79 -7.18
C GLY A 50 -2.20 -1.88 -8.13
N VAL A 51 -1.24 -2.42 -8.89
CA VAL A 51 -0.46 -1.70 -9.89
C VAL A 51 -1.34 -1.13 -11.01
N LYS A 52 -2.33 -1.89 -11.50
CA LYS A 52 -3.25 -1.42 -12.54
C LYS A 52 -4.09 -0.23 -12.07
N ARG A 53 -4.68 -0.32 -10.89
CA ARG A 53 -5.44 0.79 -10.29
C ARG A 53 -4.54 1.99 -10.01
N ALA A 54 -3.38 1.74 -9.42
CA ALA A 54 -2.39 2.78 -9.12
C ALA A 54 -1.95 3.54 -10.38
N GLY A 55 -1.70 2.83 -11.48
CA GLY A 55 -1.33 3.45 -12.77
C GLY A 55 -2.40 4.40 -13.33
N LEU A 56 -3.66 4.26 -12.91
CA LEU A 56 -4.75 5.15 -13.29
C LEU A 56 -5.04 6.28 -12.28
N ALA A 57 -4.17 6.48 -11.30
CA ALA A 57 -4.34 7.55 -10.30
C ALA A 57 -4.16 8.96 -10.88
N VAL A 58 -3.43 9.12 -11.98
CA VAL A 58 -3.37 10.41 -12.69
C VAL A 58 -4.70 10.67 -13.37
N PRO A 59 -5.31 11.86 -13.20
CA PRO A 59 -6.56 12.20 -13.86
C PRO A 59 -6.51 12.04 -15.37
N ASP A 60 -7.57 11.50 -15.97
CA ASP A 60 -7.70 11.25 -17.42
C ASP A 60 -6.61 10.35 -18.03
N SER A 61 -5.84 9.65 -17.22
CA SER A 61 -4.90 8.64 -17.73
C SER A 61 -5.64 7.40 -18.22
N ILE A 62 -5.07 6.71 -19.17
CA ILE A 62 -5.53 5.40 -19.68
C ILE A 62 -4.46 4.35 -19.51
N MET A 63 -4.86 3.09 -19.47
CA MET A 63 -3.98 1.94 -19.31
C MET A 63 -4.05 1.04 -20.53
N LEU A 64 -2.90 0.83 -21.18
CA LEU A 64 -2.72 -0.22 -22.20
C LEU A 64 -2.06 -1.43 -21.55
N ILE A 65 -2.77 -2.54 -21.46
CA ILE A 65 -2.23 -3.81 -20.95
C ILE A 65 -1.67 -4.58 -22.14
N VAL A 66 -0.39 -4.92 -22.06
CA VAL A 66 0.31 -5.71 -23.11
C VAL A 66 0.60 -7.08 -22.52
N ALA A 67 -0.13 -8.09 -22.96
CA ALA A 67 -0.04 -9.41 -22.35
C ALA A 67 -0.69 -10.53 -23.18
N PRO A 68 -0.35 -11.81 -22.90
CA PRO A 68 -1.15 -12.95 -23.33
C PRO A 68 -2.57 -12.91 -22.75
N GLY A 69 -3.53 -13.58 -23.42
CA GLY A 69 -4.95 -13.54 -23.08
C GLY A 69 -5.30 -13.86 -21.63
N CYS A 70 -4.52 -14.71 -20.97
CA CYS A 70 -4.75 -15.07 -19.56
C CYS A 70 -4.58 -13.88 -18.58
N CYS A 71 -3.68 -12.95 -18.88
CA CYS A 71 -3.44 -11.78 -17.99
C CYS A 71 -4.53 -10.71 -18.11
N GLY A 72 -5.32 -10.72 -19.20
CA GLY A 72 -6.43 -9.80 -19.41
C GLY A 72 -7.68 -10.16 -18.61
N ARG A 73 -7.84 -11.45 -18.27
CA ARG A 73 -9.06 -11.97 -17.61
C ARG A 73 -9.44 -11.20 -16.35
N ASN A 74 -8.47 -10.96 -15.49
CA ASN A 74 -8.70 -10.26 -14.23
C ASN A 74 -8.96 -8.76 -14.42
N THR A 75 -8.59 -8.18 -15.55
CA THR A 75 -8.81 -6.76 -15.84
C THR A 75 -10.27 -6.44 -16.09
N SER A 76 -11.03 -7.43 -16.59
CA SER A 76 -12.48 -7.26 -16.82
C SER A 76 -13.24 -6.87 -15.54
N LEU A 77 -12.81 -7.37 -14.37
CA LEU A 77 -13.42 -7.01 -13.09
C LEU A 77 -13.17 -5.54 -12.72
N ILE A 78 -11.96 -5.03 -12.99
CA ILE A 78 -11.62 -3.62 -12.69
C ILE A 78 -12.28 -2.70 -13.71
N SER A 79 -12.30 -3.07 -15.00
CA SER A 79 -12.90 -2.26 -16.06
C SER A 79 -14.41 -2.13 -15.94
N SER A 80 -15.08 -3.05 -15.22
CA SER A 80 -16.50 -2.95 -14.90
C SER A 80 -16.83 -1.99 -13.75
N MET A 81 -15.82 -1.50 -13.02
CA MET A 81 -16.00 -0.48 -12.00
C MET A 81 -16.20 0.89 -12.68
N ARG A 82 -17.26 1.61 -12.29
CA ARG A 82 -17.67 2.88 -12.92
C ARG A 82 -16.55 3.92 -13.03
N GLU A 83 -15.66 3.99 -12.05
CA GLU A 83 -14.53 4.93 -12.02
C GLU A 83 -13.42 4.62 -13.03
N TYR A 84 -13.41 3.38 -13.57
CA TYR A 84 -12.41 2.90 -14.54
C TYR A 84 -13.02 2.59 -15.90
N ASP A 85 -14.29 2.92 -16.11
CA ASP A 85 -14.98 2.66 -17.38
C ASP A 85 -14.25 3.37 -18.52
N ASN A 86 -14.06 2.64 -19.63
CA ASN A 86 -13.34 3.10 -20.83
C ASN A 86 -11.88 3.55 -20.62
N ARG A 87 -11.25 3.16 -19.52
CA ARG A 87 -9.84 3.53 -19.21
C ARG A 87 -8.86 2.38 -19.40
N PHE A 88 -9.32 1.15 -19.65
CA PHE A 88 -8.47 -0.01 -19.91
C PHE A 88 -8.56 -0.44 -21.37
N PHE A 89 -7.39 -0.59 -22.00
CA PHE A 89 -7.22 -1.15 -23.32
C PHE A 89 -6.28 -2.35 -23.25
N TYR A 90 -6.42 -3.26 -24.19
CA TYR A 90 -5.71 -4.51 -24.15
C TYR A 90 -5.06 -4.82 -25.51
N LEU A 91 -3.74 -4.92 -25.54
CA LEU A 91 -2.98 -5.42 -26.67
C LEU A 91 -2.59 -6.87 -26.41
N MET A 92 -3.27 -7.78 -27.10
CA MET A 92 -3.00 -9.20 -26.97
C MET A 92 -1.70 -9.57 -27.65
N MET A 93 -0.86 -10.32 -26.94
CA MET A 93 0.35 -10.94 -27.45
C MET A 93 0.08 -12.40 -27.77
N ASP A 94 0.45 -12.82 -28.97
CA ASP A 94 0.51 -14.22 -29.38
C ASP A 94 1.93 -14.79 -29.25
N GLU A 95 2.07 -16.09 -29.46
CA GLU A 95 3.37 -16.78 -29.40
C GLU A 95 4.38 -16.21 -30.41
N THR A 96 3.92 -15.81 -31.59
CA THR A 96 4.76 -15.19 -32.62
C THR A 96 5.27 -13.83 -32.16
N ASP A 97 4.44 -13.05 -31.48
CA ASP A 97 4.84 -11.77 -30.93
C ASP A 97 5.95 -11.93 -29.88
N ILE A 98 5.83 -12.96 -29.01
CA ILE A 98 6.81 -13.27 -27.97
C ILE A 98 8.15 -13.68 -28.61
N VAL A 99 8.12 -14.65 -29.53
CA VAL A 99 9.33 -15.20 -30.14
C VAL A 99 10.07 -14.17 -31.03
N THR A 100 9.32 -13.35 -31.75
CA THR A 100 9.92 -12.40 -32.73
C THR A 100 10.10 -10.98 -32.18
N GLY A 101 9.56 -10.67 -30.98
CA GLY A 101 9.52 -9.30 -30.43
C GLY A 101 8.64 -8.35 -31.25
N ARG A 102 7.72 -8.87 -32.08
CA ARG A 102 6.84 -8.07 -32.94
C ARG A 102 5.92 -7.14 -32.15
N HIS A 103 5.51 -7.52 -30.94
CA HIS A 103 4.69 -6.70 -30.04
C HIS A 103 5.33 -5.34 -29.74
N LEU A 104 6.66 -5.25 -29.67
CA LEU A 104 7.37 -3.98 -29.44
C LEU A 104 7.14 -2.95 -30.55
N LYS A 105 6.82 -3.40 -31.76
CA LYS A 105 6.44 -2.53 -32.90
C LYS A 105 4.94 -2.23 -32.90
N LYS A 106 4.12 -3.13 -32.31
CA LYS A 106 2.67 -2.95 -32.18
C LYS A 106 2.31 -1.92 -31.10
N ILE A 107 3.04 -1.89 -29.99
CA ILE A 107 2.73 -1.02 -28.85
C ILE A 107 2.61 0.47 -29.23
N PRO A 108 3.59 1.11 -29.91
CA PRO A 108 3.46 2.52 -30.30
C PRO A 108 2.28 2.79 -31.23
N LYS A 109 1.92 1.83 -32.09
CA LYS A 109 0.75 1.95 -32.98
C LYS A 109 -0.56 1.84 -32.18
N ALA A 110 -0.63 0.89 -31.25
CA ALA A 110 -1.82 0.72 -30.39
C ALA A 110 -2.07 1.96 -29.53
N VAL A 111 -1.01 2.59 -29.00
CA VAL A 111 -1.15 3.85 -28.25
C VAL A 111 -1.73 4.96 -29.14
N GLU A 112 -1.23 5.10 -30.37
CA GLU A 112 -1.74 6.06 -31.35
C GLU A 112 -3.23 5.81 -31.69
N GLU A 113 -3.60 4.54 -31.93
CA GLU A 113 -4.99 4.15 -32.21
C GLU A 113 -5.92 4.46 -31.04
N ILE A 114 -5.49 4.14 -29.81
CA ILE A 114 -6.27 4.45 -28.60
C ILE A 114 -6.51 5.96 -28.47
N CYS A 115 -5.46 6.77 -28.66
CA CYS A 115 -5.59 8.22 -28.58
C CYS A 115 -6.53 8.80 -29.64
N ASN A 116 -6.65 8.15 -30.80
CA ASN A 116 -7.57 8.55 -31.86
C ASN A 116 -9.01 8.06 -31.65
N CYS A 117 -9.20 6.98 -30.89
CA CYS A 117 -10.52 6.39 -30.64
C CYS A 117 -11.21 6.97 -29.39
N CYS A 118 -10.46 7.51 -28.44
CA CYS A 118 -11.04 8.06 -27.22
C CYS A 118 -11.77 9.38 -27.47
N GLU A 119 -13.01 9.49 -27.03
CA GLU A 119 -13.79 10.74 -27.11
C GLU A 119 -13.11 11.87 -26.35
N LYS A 120 -12.59 11.59 -25.15
CA LYS A 120 -11.78 12.52 -24.36
C LYS A 120 -10.30 12.21 -24.57
N ARG A 121 -9.53 13.24 -24.89
CA ARG A 121 -8.06 13.08 -25.02
C ARG A 121 -7.48 12.63 -23.69
N ALA A 122 -6.71 11.55 -23.72
CA ALA A 122 -5.98 11.07 -22.55
C ALA A 122 -4.92 12.08 -22.11
N SER A 123 -4.72 12.21 -20.82
CA SER A 123 -3.62 13.00 -20.24
C SER A 123 -2.29 12.25 -20.34
N VAL A 124 -2.33 10.93 -20.12
CA VAL A 124 -1.19 10.02 -20.08
C VAL A 124 -1.62 8.63 -20.51
N VAL A 125 -0.75 7.90 -21.19
CA VAL A 125 -0.92 6.47 -21.41
C VAL A 125 0.05 5.69 -20.51
N MET A 126 -0.49 4.84 -19.66
CA MET A 126 0.27 3.90 -18.84
C MET A 126 0.34 2.56 -19.56
N ILE A 127 1.55 2.09 -19.89
CA ILE A 127 1.72 0.77 -20.51
C ILE A 127 2.01 -0.26 -19.42
N CYS A 128 1.02 -1.09 -19.12
CA CYS A 128 1.17 -2.17 -18.15
C CYS A 128 1.74 -3.41 -18.84
N ILE A 129 2.94 -3.80 -18.44
CA ILE A 129 3.60 -5.02 -18.90
C ILE A 129 3.55 -6.11 -17.83
N THR A 130 3.56 -7.34 -18.31
CA THR A 130 3.47 -8.54 -17.46
C THR A 130 4.82 -9.21 -17.28
N CYS A 131 4.81 -10.37 -16.63
CA CYS A 131 5.99 -11.21 -16.43
C CYS A 131 6.71 -11.59 -17.76
N VAL A 132 5.97 -11.68 -18.87
CA VAL A 132 6.54 -12.06 -20.17
C VAL A 132 7.62 -11.06 -20.60
N ASP A 133 7.30 -9.78 -20.64
CA ASP A 133 8.26 -8.74 -21.00
C ASP A 133 9.41 -8.61 -19.99
N ALA A 134 9.10 -8.85 -18.71
CA ALA A 134 10.12 -8.87 -17.66
C ALA A 134 11.14 -10.01 -17.89
N LEU A 135 10.68 -11.19 -18.30
CA LEU A 135 11.53 -12.34 -18.63
C LEU A 135 12.31 -12.14 -19.93
N LEU A 136 11.71 -11.46 -20.93
CA LEU A 136 12.36 -11.12 -22.18
C LEU A 136 13.40 -9.99 -22.04
N GLY A 137 13.48 -9.32 -20.91
CA GLY A 137 14.38 -8.20 -20.68
C GLY A 137 14.06 -6.98 -21.56
N THR A 138 12.77 -6.77 -21.87
CA THR A 138 12.32 -5.68 -22.75
C THR A 138 12.68 -4.31 -22.18
N ASP A 139 13.32 -3.46 -22.99
CA ASP A 139 13.56 -2.04 -22.68
C ASP A 139 12.25 -1.23 -22.89
N MET A 140 11.41 -1.23 -21.86
CA MET A 140 10.11 -0.54 -21.90
C MET A 140 10.25 0.98 -21.94
N GLU A 141 11.30 1.55 -21.36
CA GLU A 141 11.56 3.00 -21.45
C GLU A 141 11.73 3.44 -22.90
N ARG A 142 12.47 2.66 -23.69
CA ARG A 142 12.61 2.92 -25.12
C ARG A 142 11.30 2.77 -25.89
N VAL A 143 10.49 1.76 -25.55
CA VAL A 143 9.17 1.55 -26.17
C VAL A 143 8.24 2.70 -25.84
N CYS A 144 8.19 3.14 -24.58
CA CYS A 144 7.38 4.28 -24.15
C CYS A 144 7.78 5.57 -24.87
N ARG A 145 9.08 5.89 -24.98
CA ARG A 145 9.55 7.07 -25.74
C ARG A 145 9.05 7.05 -27.19
N LYS A 146 9.14 5.91 -27.88
CA LYS A 146 8.61 5.78 -29.25
C LYS A 146 7.10 5.95 -29.35
N ALA A 147 6.37 5.49 -28.35
CA ALA A 147 4.93 5.66 -28.27
C ALA A 147 4.56 7.13 -28.00
N GLU A 148 5.29 7.80 -27.11
CA GLU A 148 5.18 9.22 -26.80
C GLU A 148 5.41 10.12 -28.02
N GLU A 149 6.48 9.84 -28.78
CA GLU A 149 6.77 10.54 -30.07
C GLU A 149 5.62 10.43 -31.08
N ARG A 150 4.94 9.28 -31.14
CA ARG A 150 3.83 9.06 -32.08
C ARG A 150 2.52 9.67 -31.61
N ALA A 151 2.21 9.51 -30.33
CA ALA A 151 0.94 9.91 -29.76
C ALA A 151 0.88 11.40 -29.37
N GLY A 152 2.04 12.06 -29.22
CA GLY A 152 2.12 13.45 -28.81
C GLY A 152 1.59 13.72 -27.39
N LEU A 153 1.70 12.73 -26.51
CA LEU A 153 1.33 12.82 -25.09
C LEU A 153 2.24 11.91 -24.25
N PRO A 154 2.38 12.13 -22.94
CA PRO A 154 3.23 11.31 -22.09
C PRO A 154 2.85 9.84 -22.08
N VAL A 155 3.84 8.96 -22.15
CA VAL A 155 3.69 7.51 -22.07
C VAL A 155 4.66 6.97 -21.02
N ARG A 156 4.16 6.22 -20.03
CA ARG A 156 5.00 5.70 -18.93
C ARG A 156 4.80 4.20 -18.74
N PRO A 157 5.85 3.47 -18.34
CA PRO A 157 5.72 2.06 -18.04
C PRO A 157 5.10 1.84 -16.67
N CYS A 158 4.31 0.77 -16.57
CA CYS A 158 3.69 0.29 -15.35
C CYS A 158 4.02 -1.20 -15.22
N TYR A 159 4.98 -1.55 -14.36
CA TYR A 159 5.48 -2.90 -14.26
C TYR A 159 4.66 -3.77 -13.32
N MET A 160 4.10 -4.86 -13.85
CA MET A 160 3.35 -5.86 -13.10
C MET A 160 4.11 -7.20 -13.09
N TYR A 161 5.35 -7.20 -12.62
CA TYR A 161 6.14 -8.43 -12.53
C TYR A 161 6.35 -8.83 -11.08
N ALA A 162 5.57 -9.77 -10.64
CA ALA A 162 5.73 -10.34 -9.32
C ALA A 162 6.77 -11.49 -9.28
N LEU A 163 7.03 -12.13 -10.42
CA LEU A 163 7.89 -13.32 -10.50
C LEU A 163 9.40 -13.05 -10.61
N THR A 164 9.82 -11.80 -10.84
CA THR A 164 11.22 -11.45 -11.09
C THR A 164 11.71 -10.33 -10.19
N ARG A 165 11.52 -10.50 -8.88
CA ARG A 165 11.82 -9.44 -7.89
C ARG A 165 13.30 -9.27 -7.56
N GLU A 166 14.15 -10.24 -7.83
CA GLU A 166 15.56 -10.16 -7.48
C GLU A 166 16.22 -8.95 -8.14
N GLY A 167 16.77 -8.07 -7.30
CA GLY A 167 17.46 -6.86 -7.74
C GLY A 167 16.57 -5.75 -8.34
N ARG A 168 15.23 -5.88 -8.30
CA ARG A 168 14.30 -4.86 -8.79
C ARG A 168 13.45 -4.26 -7.68
N LYS A 169 13.06 -3.00 -7.87
CA LYS A 169 12.11 -2.33 -6.96
C LYS A 169 10.75 -3.03 -7.01
N PRO A 170 10.03 -3.12 -5.89
CA PRO A 170 8.66 -3.64 -5.89
C PRO A 170 7.77 -2.88 -6.89
N PRO A 171 6.79 -3.55 -7.54
CA PRO A 171 5.91 -2.92 -8.53
C PRO A 171 5.21 -1.65 -8.04
N MET A 172 4.75 -1.64 -6.79
CA MET A 172 4.07 -0.49 -6.19
C MET A 172 5.00 0.70 -5.93
N VAL A 173 6.29 0.46 -5.68
CA VAL A 173 7.32 1.51 -5.61
C VAL A 173 7.56 2.11 -6.98
N HIS A 174 7.70 1.23 -8.00
CA HIS A 174 8.00 1.66 -9.36
C HIS A 174 6.85 2.48 -9.97
N VAL A 175 5.59 2.07 -9.81
CA VAL A 175 4.45 2.80 -10.34
C VAL A 175 4.34 4.22 -9.74
N ARG A 176 4.66 4.38 -8.44
CA ARG A 176 4.73 5.72 -7.82
C ARG A 176 5.77 6.61 -8.49
N GLN A 177 6.97 6.07 -8.75
CA GLN A 177 8.00 6.83 -9.45
C GLN A 177 7.55 7.18 -10.88
N SER A 178 6.95 6.25 -11.62
CA SER A 178 6.44 6.48 -12.98
C SER A 178 5.39 7.59 -13.00
N LEU A 179 4.43 7.56 -12.08
CA LEU A 179 3.38 8.58 -11.99
C LEU A 179 3.97 9.95 -11.71
N TYR A 180 4.76 10.09 -10.67
CA TYR A 180 5.31 11.38 -10.27
C TYR A 180 6.45 11.88 -11.17
N SER A 181 7.01 11.04 -12.03
CA SER A 181 7.96 11.47 -13.08
C SER A 181 7.33 12.37 -14.14
N LEU A 182 6.00 12.39 -14.24
CA LEU A 182 5.23 13.22 -15.15
C LEU A 182 5.16 14.70 -14.74
N LEU A 183 5.46 15.01 -13.47
CA LEU A 183 5.41 16.37 -12.96
C LEU A 183 6.55 17.22 -13.50
N GLU A 184 6.23 18.39 -14.02
CA GLU A 184 7.20 19.35 -14.52
C GLU A 184 7.57 20.39 -13.44
N PRO A 185 8.80 20.93 -13.45
CA PRO A 185 9.22 21.95 -12.51
C PRO A 185 8.34 23.20 -12.60
N LYS A 186 7.81 23.66 -11.44
CA LYS A 186 7.05 24.91 -11.30
C LYS A 186 7.59 25.73 -10.14
N LYS A 187 7.18 27.03 -10.09
CA LYS A 187 7.52 27.92 -8.97
C LYS A 187 6.87 27.43 -7.68
N LYS A 188 7.66 27.29 -6.63
CA LYS A 188 7.21 26.86 -5.31
C LYS A 188 6.26 27.88 -4.66
N LYS A 189 5.28 27.36 -3.93
CA LYS A 189 4.35 28.12 -3.09
C LYS A 189 4.48 27.65 -1.65
N GLY A 190 4.82 28.54 -0.73
CA GLY A 190 5.09 28.20 0.67
C GLY A 190 3.92 27.60 1.46
N ASN A 191 2.72 27.71 0.92
CA ASN A 191 1.47 27.24 1.55
C ASN A 191 0.82 26.05 0.84
N VAL A 192 1.59 25.31 0.02
CA VAL A 192 1.15 24.12 -0.70
C VAL A 192 1.94 22.89 -0.23
N VAL A 193 1.26 21.80 0.07
CA VAL A 193 1.84 20.54 0.56
C VAL A 193 1.24 19.37 -0.19
N ASN A 194 2.04 18.36 -0.50
CA ASN A 194 1.55 17.09 -1.04
C ASN A 194 1.53 16.02 0.04
N LEU A 195 0.48 15.19 0.07
CA LEU A 195 0.45 13.93 0.79
C LEU A 195 0.80 12.80 -0.19
N LEU A 196 1.93 12.17 0.02
CA LEU A 196 2.44 11.09 -0.83
C LEU A 196 2.32 9.74 -0.10
N GLY A 197 1.93 8.71 -0.83
CA GLY A 197 1.95 7.34 -0.30
C GLY A 197 0.76 6.52 -0.72
N PHE A 198 -0.41 7.08 -0.71
CA PHE A 198 -1.64 6.40 -1.07
C PHE A 198 -2.16 6.82 -2.44
N PHE A 199 -2.89 5.93 -3.10
CA PHE A 199 -3.60 6.19 -4.35
C PHE A 199 -5.09 6.44 -4.14
N SER A 200 -5.54 6.33 -2.91
CA SER A 200 -6.85 6.74 -2.43
C SER A 200 -6.67 7.78 -1.34
N PRO A 201 -7.62 8.71 -1.13
CA PRO A 201 -7.46 9.79 -0.17
C PRO A 201 -7.48 9.29 1.27
N LEU A 202 -6.94 10.09 2.17
CA LEU A 202 -7.22 9.89 3.59
C LEU A 202 -8.72 10.07 3.87
N ILE A 203 -9.20 9.48 4.95
CA ILE A 203 -10.57 9.75 5.45
C ILE A 203 -10.72 11.25 5.71
N ASP A 204 -11.90 11.79 5.41
CA ASP A 204 -12.13 13.24 5.46
C ASP A 204 -12.03 13.79 6.88
N GLU A 205 -12.27 12.96 7.89
CA GLU A 205 -12.17 13.30 9.33
C GLU A 205 -10.74 13.27 9.88
N CYS A 206 -9.72 13.01 9.01
CA CYS A 206 -8.34 12.95 9.45
C CYS A 206 -7.85 14.32 9.93
N GLU A 207 -7.46 14.39 11.19
CA GLU A 207 -6.97 15.62 11.84
C GLU A 207 -5.73 16.22 11.16
N LEU A 208 -5.00 15.43 10.37
CA LEU A 208 -3.81 15.93 9.65
C LEU A 208 -4.14 17.10 8.74
N TYR A 209 -5.35 17.14 8.16
CA TYR A 209 -5.80 18.28 7.35
C TYR A 209 -5.91 19.57 8.20
N ASP A 210 -6.56 19.48 9.35
CA ASP A 210 -6.73 20.63 10.25
C ASP A 210 -5.39 21.10 10.83
N LEU A 211 -4.51 20.17 11.19
CA LEU A 211 -3.18 20.47 11.68
C LEU A 211 -2.34 21.20 10.62
N LEU A 212 -2.38 20.76 9.36
CA LEU A 212 -1.71 21.45 8.26
C LEU A 212 -2.29 22.83 8.00
N HIS A 213 -3.62 22.98 8.02
CA HIS A 213 -4.27 24.28 7.86
C HIS A 213 -3.91 25.24 9.00
N SER A 214 -3.83 24.77 10.25
CA SER A 214 -3.39 25.56 11.40
C SER A 214 -1.94 26.04 11.27
N ALA A 215 -1.09 25.26 10.56
CA ALA A 215 0.29 25.63 10.24
C ALA A 215 0.40 26.58 9.03
N GLY A 216 -0.71 27.09 8.48
CA GLY A 216 -0.74 28.03 7.36
C GLY A 216 -0.73 27.39 5.97
N VAL A 217 -0.86 26.06 5.88
CA VAL A 217 -1.04 25.37 4.60
C VAL A 217 -2.44 25.69 4.06
N LYS A 218 -2.52 26.17 2.82
CA LYS A 218 -3.80 26.52 2.17
C LYS A 218 -4.26 25.43 1.19
N THR A 219 -3.31 24.74 0.57
CA THR A 219 -3.59 23.72 -0.43
C THR A 219 -2.87 22.43 -0.06
N ILE A 220 -3.63 21.36 0.04
CA ILE A 220 -3.13 20.02 0.29
C ILE A 220 -3.48 19.17 -0.92
N HIS A 221 -2.46 18.65 -1.59
CA HIS A 221 -2.65 17.76 -2.74
C HIS A 221 -2.51 16.30 -2.35
N GLU A 222 -3.49 15.53 -2.75
CA GLU A 222 -3.45 14.08 -2.86
C GLU A 222 -3.74 13.73 -4.32
N ILE A 223 -2.97 12.82 -4.90
CA ILE A 223 -3.14 12.45 -6.32
C ILE A 223 -4.57 12.04 -6.65
N SER A 224 -5.23 11.34 -5.73
CA SER A 224 -6.62 10.87 -5.88
C SER A 224 -7.68 11.96 -5.78
N ARG A 225 -7.33 13.15 -5.30
CA ARG A 225 -8.23 14.31 -5.19
C ARG A 225 -8.03 15.33 -6.31
N CYS A 226 -7.01 15.17 -7.14
CA CYS A 226 -6.81 16.01 -8.31
C CYS A 226 -7.95 15.79 -9.32
N LYS A 227 -8.62 16.88 -9.73
CA LYS A 227 -9.78 16.84 -10.63
C LYS A 227 -9.40 16.60 -12.08
N ASP A 228 -8.27 17.15 -12.48
CA ASP A 228 -7.76 17.08 -13.84
C ASP A 228 -6.22 17.08 -13.86
N TYR A 229 -5.64 16.91 -15.03
CA TYR A 229 -4.20 16.87 -15.22
C TYR A 229 -3.49 18.19 -14.89
N GLU A 230 -4.15 19.34 -15.05
CA GLU A 230 -3.58 20.63 -14.72
C GLU A 230 -3.42 20.77 -13.20
N GLU A 231 -4.46 20.39 -12.44
CA GLU A 231 -4.38 20.35 -10.98
C GLU A 231 -3.31 19.36 -10.51
N TYR A 232 -3.24 18.17 -11.10
CA TYR A 232 -2.18 17.21 -10.82
C TYR A 232 -0.78 17.82 -11.04
N GLN A 233 -0.56 18.58 -12.12
CA GLN A 233 0.69 19.26 -12.39
C GLN A 233 1.04 20.32 -11.32
N THR A 234 0.06 20.86 -10.58
CA THR A 234 0.32 21.81 -9.48
C THR A 234 0.94 21.15 -8.25
N MET A 235 0.96 19.83 -8.15
CA MET A 235 1.72 19.11 -7.11
C MET A 235 3.21 19.48 -7.12
N SER A 236 3.76 19.89 -8.27
CA SER A 236 5.15 20.36 -8.37
C SER A 236 5.39 21.77 -7.76
N GLU A 237 4.33 22.48 -7.38
CA GLU A 237 4.41 23.78 -6.69
C GLU A 237 4.58 23.66 -5.16
N ALA A 238 4.50 22.44 -4.61
CA ALA A 238 4.54 22.22 -3.18
C ALA A 238 5.83 22.69 -2.53
N ASN A 239 5.69 23.20 -1.31
CA ASN A 239 6.80 23.61 -0.46
C ASN A 239 7.56 22.38 0.07
N PHE A 240 6.80 21.35 0.48
CA PHE A 240 7.33 20.06 0.89
C PHE A 240 6.32 18.94 0.65
N ASN A 241 6.79 17.70 0.73
CA ASN A 241 5.98 16.50 0.66
C ASN A 241 5.88 15.84 2.04
N LEU A 242 4.70 15.36 2.42
CA LEU A 242 4.53 14.41 3.51
C LEU A 242 4.44 12.99 2.95
N VAL A 243 5.39 12.16 3.32
CA VAL A 243 5.42 10.74 2.94
C VAL A 243 4.69 9.95 4.02
N LEU A 244 3.52 9.42 3.69
CA LEU A 244 2.62 8.72 4.62
C LEU A 244 2.73 7.18 4.50
N HIS A 245 3.44 6.69 3.49
CA HIS A 245 3.66 5.27 3.26
C HIS A 245 5.11 5.03 2.80
N PRO A 246 5.82 4.03 3.36
CA PRO A 246 7.24 3.79 3.06
C PRO A 246 7.57 3.59 1.58
N GLU A 247 6.68 2.97 0.82
CA GLU A 247 6.86 2.75 -0.62
C GLU A 247 6.92 4.04 -1.46
N ALA A 248 6.49 5.18 -0.90
CA ALA A 248 6.59 6.47 -1.58
C ALA A 248 7.93 7.17 -1.36
N ARG A 249 8.82 6.64 -0.51
CA ARG A 249 10.13 7.24 -0.22
C ARG A 249 10.95 7.50 -1.48
N PHE A 250 11.07 6.50 -2.36
CA PHE A 250 11.81 6.66 -3.62
C PHE A 250 11.20 7.73 -4.53
N ALA A 251 9.88 7.84 -4.58
CA ALA A 251 9.23 8.91 -5.32
C ALA A 251 9.50 10.28 -4.68
N ALA A 252 9.50 10.37 -3.35
CA ALA A 252 9.83 11.61 -2.63
C ALA A 252 11.30 12.03 -2.82
N GLU A 253 12.23 11.07 -2.88
CA GLU A 253 13.64 11.32 -3.25
C GLU A 253 13.74 11.86 -4.69
N ASP A 254 12.97 11.32 -5.65
CA ASP A 254 12.90 11.85 -7.02
C ASP A 254 12.33 13.29 -7.05
N PHE A 255 11.31 13.59 -6.26
CA PHE A 255 10.82 14.97 -6.07
C PHE A 255 11.91 15.88 -5.54
N HIS A 256 12.66 15.44 -4.53
CA HIS A 256 13.74 16.22 -3.96
C HIS A 256 14.83 16.49 -4.99
N ASN A 257 15.30 15.47 -5.69
CA ASN A 257 16.40 15.58 -6.64
C ASN A 257 16.04 16.39 -7.89
N ARG A 258 14.86 16.15 -8.46
CA ARG A 258 14.45 16.69 -9.74
C ARG A 258 13.67 18.01 -9.62
N LEU A 259 12.80 18.10 -8.61
CA LEU A 259 11.92 19.25 -8.40
C LEU A 259 12.34 20.13 -7.21
N GLN A 260 13.39 19.75 -6.47
CA GLN A 260 13.85 20.48 -5.28
C GLN A 260 12.75 20.66 -4.22
N ILE A 261 11.89 19.62 -4.04
CA ILE A 261 10.86 19.58 -3.01
C ILE A 261 11.33 18.65 -1.89
N PRO A 262 11.65 19.18 -0.69
CA PRO A 262 12.02 18.35 0.45
C PRO A 262 10.84 17.49 0.92
N PHE A 263 11.11 16.48 1.73
CA PHE A 263 10.05 15.64 2.30
C PHE A 263 10.26 15.34 3.78
N ILE A 264 9.15 15.07 4.46
CA ILE A 264 9.06 14.64 5.84
C ILE A 264 8.29 13.33 5.84
N GLU A 265 8.77 12.32 6.57
CA GLU A 265 8.07 11.05 6.70
C GLU A 265 7.24 11.02 7.99
N LEU A 266 5.96 10.70 7.86
CA LEU A 266 5.06 10.40 8.96
C LEU A 266 4.56 8.96 8.80
N ARG A 267 4.61 8.19 9.88
CA ARG A 267 4.15 6.79 9.86
C ARG A 267 2.66 6.70 10.20
N ARG A 268 1.98 5.75 9.60
CA ARG A 268 0.66 5.32 10.08
C ARG A 268 0.86 4.56 11.40
N LEU A 269 0.21 5.04 12.44
CA LEU A 269 0.31 4.51 13.80
C LEU A 269 -1.07 4.36 14.39
N TYR A 270 -1.23 3.37 15.27
CA TYR A 270 -2.45 3.13 16.05
C TYR A 270 -2.23 3.34 17.55
N GLN A 271 -1.01 3.62 17.98
CA GLN A 271 -0.68 3.99 19.35
C GLN A 271 -0.86 5.51 19.52
N THR A 272 -1.85 5.95 20.30
CA THR A 272 -2.17 7.39 20.51
C THR A 272 -0.98 8.19 21.08
N ASP A 273 -0.20 7.61 21.99
CA ASP A 273 1.02 8.22 22.55
C ASP A 273 2.11 8.45 21.48
N LYS A 274 2.20 7.56 20.49
CA LYS A 274 3.16 7.66 19.39
C LYS A 274 2.69 8.64 18.32
N ILE A 275 1.38 8.71 18.06
CA ILE A 275 0.79 9.73 17.18
C ILE A 275 1.08 11.12 17.76
N ALA A 276 0.82 11.35 19.06
CA ALA A 276 1.12 12.60 19.75
C ALA A 276 2.62 12.98 19.62
N SER A 277 3.50 12.03 19.89
CA SER A 277 4.95 12.25 19.78
C SER A 277 5.36 12.60 18.34
N GLN A 278 4.74 11.96 17.34
CA GLN A 278 5.00 12.22 15.91
C GLN A 278 4.53 13.62 15.52
N TYR A 279 3.33 14.04 15.93
CA TYR A 279 2.81 15.38 15.65
C TYR A 279 3.60 16.48 16.38
N GLN A 280 4.01 16.23 17.61
CA GLN A 280 4.91 17.14 18.32
C GLN A 280 6.25 17.32 17.59
N ALA A 281 6.85 16.24 17.10
CA ALA A 281 8.09 16.30 16.31
C ALA A 281 7.87 17.02 14.98
N PHE A 282 6.76 16.75 14.31
CA PHE A 282 6.38 17.39 13.06
C PHE A 282 6.14 18.90 13.25
N GLY A 283 5.41 19.30 14.30
CA GLY A 283 5.21 20.71 14.64
C GLY A 283 6.53 21.47 14.87
N LYS A 284 7.50 20.83 15.58
CA LYS A 284 8.83 21.42 15.77
C LYS A 284 9.55 21.68 14.45
N VAL A 285 9.44 20.79 13.46
CA VAL A 285 10.02 20.98 12.13
C VAL A 285 9.39 22.16 11.41
N LEU A 286 8.08 22.36 11.58
CA LEU A 286 7.34 23.48 10.96
C LEU A 286 7.43 24.78 11.79
N GLY A 287 7.97 24.74 13.00
CA GLY A 287 8.01 25.89 13.90
C GLY A 287 6.66 26.24 14.54
N VAL A 288 5.75 25.27 14.65
CA VAL A 288 4.41 25.44 15.24
C VAL A 288 4.17 24.44 16.35
N THR A 289 3.18 24.72 17.21
CA THR A 289 2.63 23.76 18.17
C THR A 289 1.23 23.39 17.70
N PHE A 290 1.00 22.12 17.46
CA PHE A 290 -0.32 21.60 17.10
C PHE A 290 -1.19 21.43 18.34
N SER A 291 -2.47 21.72 18.21
CA SER A 291 -3.52 21.45 19.21
C SER A 291 -4.26 20.18 18.76
N ASP A 292 -3.73 19.03 19.14
CA ASP A 292 -4.24 17.70 18.73
C ASP A 292 -4.95 16.96 19.87
N GLU A 293 -5.06 17.57 21.06
CA GLU A 293 -5.60 16.95 22.26
C GLU A 293 -7.04 16.44 22.09
N VAL A 294 -7.91 17.22 21.43
CA VAL A 294 -9.33 16.85 21.22
C VAL A 294 -9.47 15.57 20.39
N TYR A 295 -8.64 15.42 19.35
CA TYR A 295 -8.65 14.23 18.51
C TYR A 295 -8.10 13.02 19.26
N ARG A 296 -7.06 13.23 20.07
CA ARG A 296 -6.48 12.20 20.94
C ARG A 296 -7.48 11.72 21.96
N GLU A 297 -8.13 12.63 22.70
CA GLU A 297 -9.13 12.32 23.71
C GLU A 297 -10.27 11.50 23.12
N LYS A 298 -10.79 11.89 21.95
CA LYS A 298 -11.83 11.14 21.23
C LYS A 298 -11.40 9.72 20.91
N ALA A 299 -10.17 9.54 20.42
CA ALA A 299 -9.63 8.22 20.10
C ALA A 299 -9.50 7.36 21.37
N GLU A 300 -8.94 7.91 22.44
CA GLU A 300 -8.76 7.21 23.72
C GLU A 300 -10.12 6.86 24.39
N GLU A 301 -11.11 7.73 24.30
CA GLU A 301 -12.50 7.45 24.75
C GLU A 301 -13.12 6.29 23.95
N THR A 302 -12.92 6.24 22.64
CA THR A 302 -13.48 5.17 21.80
C THR A 302 -12.81 3.83 22.11
N VAL A 303 -11.51 3.83 22.34
CA VAL A 303 -10.77 2.65 22.84
C VAL A 303 -11.33 2.18 24.18
N ALA A 304 -11.55 3.12 25.13
CA ALA A 304 -12.07 2.81 26.46
C ALA A 304 -13.48 2.20 26.38
N LYS A 305 -14.38 2.76 25.56
CA LYS A 305 -15.73 2.22 25.30
C LYS A 305 -15.68 0.78 24.77
N PHE A 306 -14.80 0.50 23.84
CA PHE A 306 -14.63 -0.86 23.33
C PHE A 306 -14.11 -1.81 24.41
N LYS A 307 -13.13 -1.39 25.21
CA LYS A 307 -12.57 -2.18 26.28
C LYS A 307 -13.61 -2.50 27.37
N GLU A 308 -14.51 -1.57 27.67
CA GLU A 308 -15.62 -1.81 28.59
C GLU A 308 -16.60 -2.87 28.05
N LYS A 309 -16.93 -2.79 26.74
CA LYS A 309 -17.84 -3.73 26.07
C LYS A 309 -17.22 -5.12 25.88
N ARG A 310 -15.91 -5.20 25.61
CA ARG A 310 -15.17 -6.44 25.32
C ARG A 310 -13.86 -6.52 26.12
N PRO A 311 -13.91 -6.66 27.46
CA PRO A 311 -12.72 -6.68 28.31
C PRO A 311 -11.83 -7.92 28.09
N ASP A 312 -12.39 -8.98 27.53
CA ASP A 312 -11.75 -10.25 27.24
C ASP A 312 -11.29 -10.38 25.78
N ALA A 313 -11.35 -9.30 25.00
CA ALA A 313 -10.98 -9.31 23.59
C ALA A 313 -9.54 -9.83 23.37
N SER A 314 -9.41 -10.80 22.46
CA SER A 314 -8.18 -11.49 22.12
C SER A 314 -8.06 -11.58 20.61
N PHE A 315 -7.08 -10.86 20.05
CA PHE A 315 -7.01 -10.59 18.62
C PHE A 315 -6.00 -11.47 17.89
N ALA A 316 -6.37 -11.91 16.68
CA ALA A 316 -5.41 -12.21 15.63
C ALA A 316 -5.31 -11.01 14.68
N ILE A 317 -4.07 -10.58 14.37
CA ILE A 317 -3.81 -9.42 13.50
C ILE A 317 -3.19 -9.89 12.19
N GLY A 318 -3.86 -9.60 11.07
CA GLY A 318 -3.40 -9.93 9.72
C GLY A 318 -2.55 -8.84 9.07
N GLU A 319 -1.83 -9.20 8.02
CA GLU A 319 -1.06 -8.23 7.21
C GLU A 319 -1.89 -7.61 6.08
N CYS A 320 -3.02 -8.22 5.70
CA CYS A 320 -3.88 -7.73 4.64
C CYS A 320 -4.86 -6.67 5.17
N MET A 321 -4.32 -5.55 5.66
CA MET A 321 -5.06 -4.45 6.28
C MET A 321 -4.41 -3.08 6.03
N ASN A 322 -5.10 -2.00 6.43
CA ASN A 322 -4.55 -0.64 6.42
C ASN A 322 -3.61 -0.40 7.61
N GLY A 323 -2.43 -0.99 7.61
CA GLY A 323 -1.45 -0.79 8.70
C GLY A 323 -0.29 -1.78 8.64
N ASP A 324 0.62 -1.64 9.59
CA ASP A 324 1.66 -2.63 9.88
C ASP A 324 1.13 -3.56 10.99
N PRO A 325 1.11 -4.90 10.78
CA PRO A 325 0.51 -5.84 11.73
C PRO A 325 1.26 -5.85 13.08
N PHE A 326 2.55 -5.60 13.10
CA PHE A 326 3.35 -5.56 14.35
C PHE A 326 3.10 -4.27 15.14
N GLU A 327 2.92 -3.15 14.43
CA GLU A 327 2.53 -1.88 15.06
C GLU A 327 1.12 -1.98 15.65
N MET A 328 0.16 -2.50 14.87
CA MET A 328 -1.21 -2.72 15.33
C MET A 328 -1.25 -3.65 16.55
N ALA A 329 -0.54 -4.78 16.50
CA ALA A 329 -0.47 -5.71 17.63
C ALA A 329 0.09 -5.03 18.89
N LEU A 330 1.13 -4.21 18.73
CA LEU A 330 1.70 -3.45 19.84
C LEU A 330 0.70 -2.41 20.40
N ALA A 331 -0.07 -1.73 19.55
CA ALA A 331 -1.12 -0.82 19.96
C ALA A 331 -2.20 -1.55 20.77
N MET A 332 -2.71 -2.67 20.27
CA MET A 332 -3.73 -3.47 20.97
C MET A 332 -3.25 -3.95 22.35
N ILE A 333 -2.02 -4.44 22.44
CA ILE A 333 -1.43 -4.88 23.72
C ILE A 333 -1.28 -3.71 24.71
N LYS A 334 -0.88 -2.52 24.24
CA LYS A 334 -0.77 -1.33 25.08
C LYS A 334 -2.14 -0.82 25.56
N TYR A 335 -3.18 -1.00 24.77
CA TYR A 335 -4.56 -0.73 25.20
C TYR A 335 -5.08 -1.77 26.20
N GLY A 336 -4.33 -2.87 26.40
CA GLY A 336 -4.63 -3.90 27.39
C GLY A 336 -5.41 -5.09 26.84
N PHE A 337 -5.43 -5.26 25.53
CA PHE A 337 -6.00 -6.45 24.86
C PHE A 337 -4.94 -7.55 24.71
N LYS A 338 -5.41 -8.78 24.52
CA LYS A 338 -4.54 -9.92 24.19
C LYS A 338 -4.33 -10.00 22.67
N VAL A 339 -3.12 -10.35 22.26
CA VAL A 339 -2.79 -10.62 20.84
C VAL A 339 -1.99 -11.92 20.79
N PRO A 340 -2.65 -13.09 20.77
CA PRO A 340 -1.97 -14.38 20.64
C PRO A 340 -1.24 -14.55 19.32
N GLU A 341 -1.75 -13.95 18.22
CA GLU A 341 -1.28 -14.25 16.87
C GLU A 341 -1.15 -13.01 16.00
N ILE A 342 -0.07 -12.98 15.22
CA ILE A 342 0.19 -11.99 14.17
C ILE A 342 0.48 -12.78 12.89
N TYR A 343 -0.20 -12.45 11.80
CA TYR A 343 0.14 -12.92 10.46
C TYR A 343 0.88 -11.80 9.75
N GLY A 344 2.12 -12.05 9.35
CA GLY A 344 2.88 -11.00 8.71
C GLY A 344 4.23 -11.46 8.16
N THR A 345 4.60 -10.85 7.04
CA THR A 345 5.92 -10.99 6.45
C THR A 345 6.92 -10.16 7.24
N LEU A 346 7.96 -10.79 7.76
CA LEU A 346 8.91 -10.15 8.65
C LEU A 346 10.07 -9.51 7.89
N THR A 347 10.35 -8.26 8.24
CA THR A 347 11.51 -7.48 7.77
C THR A 347 12.35 -6.98 8.95
N ALA A 348 13.57 -6.52 8.68
CA ALA A 348 14.43 -5.93 9.71
C ALA A 348 13.81 -4.67 10.36
N GLU A 349 12.95 -3.94 9.65
CA GLU A 349 12.28 -2.73 10.16
C GLU A 349 11.26 -3.04 11.26
N ASN A 350 10.61 -4.22 11.23
CA ASN A 350 9.62 -4.61 12.22
C ASN A 350 10.20 -4.82 13.62
N PHE A 351 11.54 -4.96 13.74
CA PHE A 351 12.20 -5.17 15.03
C PHE A 351 12.04 -4.01 16.01
N ILE A 352 11.71 -2.81 15.55
CA ILE A 352 11.36 -1.70 16.45
C ILE A 352 10.11 -2.01 17.29
N TYR A 353 9.16 -2.77 16.72
CA TYR A 353 7.95 -3.23 17.38
C TYR A 353 8.18 -4.54 18.13
N LEU A 354 8.86 -5.51 17.50
CA LEU A 354 9.18 -6.82 18.10
C LEU A 354 9.94 -6.70 19.42
N ASN A 355 10.87 -5.77 19.53
CA ASN A 355 11.61 -5.51 20.79
C ASN A 355 10.66 -5.10 21.95
N GLN A 356 9.59 -4.36 21.66
CA GLN A 356 8.60 -3.97 22.66
C GLN A 356 7.60 -5.10 22.90
N LEU A 357 7.12 -5.75 21.83
CA LEU A 357 6.21 -6.89 21.91
C LEU A 357 6.82 -8.02 22.76
N SER A 358 8.10 -8.33 22.58
CA SER A 358 8.78 -9.39 23.35
C SER A 358 8.82 -9.16 24.85
N ARG A 359 8.69 -7.91 25.30
CA ARG A 359 8.60 -7.54 26.73
C ARG A 359 7.18 -7.59 27.27
N LEU A 360 6.20 -7.24 26.43
CA LEU A 360 4.80 -7.08 26.85
C LEU A 360 3.99 -8.37 26.61
N SER A 361 4.26 -9.09 25.54
CA SER A 361 3.55 -10.32 25.15
C SER A 361 4.53 -11.30 24.48
N PRO A 362 5.48 -11.89 25.23
CA PRO A 362 6.57 -12.70 24.69
C PRO A 362 6.11 -13.95 23.94
N GLU A 363 4.95 -14.50 24.30
CA GLU A 363 4.40 -15.74 23.74
C GLU A 363 3.51 -15.51 22.51
N THR A 364 3.31 -14.25 22.07
CA THR A 364 2.61 -13.94 20.80
C THR A 364 3.31 -14.66 19.66
N LYS A 365 2.54 -15.42 18.91
CA LYS A 365 3.02 -16.21 17.75
C LYS A 365 3.00 -15.35 16.49
N VAL A 366 4.05 -15.47 15.70
CA VAL A 366 4.16 -14.84 14.37
C VAL A 366 4.14 -15.91 13.31
N PHE A 367 3.16 -15.84 12.42
CA PHE A 367 2.98 -16.70 11.26
C PHE A 367 3.26 -15.90 9.97
N SER A 368 3.55 -16.60 8.88
CA SER A 368 3.58 -15.99 7.55
C SER A 368 2.54 -16.64 6.65
N ASN A 369 1.71 -15.83 6.01
CA ASN A 369 0.76 -16.31 4.99
C ASN A 369 1.47 -17.04 3.83
N MET A 370 2.75 -16.79 3.62
CA MET A 370 3.54 -17.37 2.53
C MET A 370 4.16 -18.71 2.89
N GLU A 371 4.15 -19.09 4.17
CA GLU A 371 4.71 -20.37 4.63
C GLU A 371 3.79 -21.55 4.25
N PRO A 372 4.28 -22.55 3.49
CA PRO A 372 3.44 -23.67 3.03
C PRO A 372 2.78 -24.48 4.13
N THR A 373 3.38 -24.53 5.32
CA THR A 373 2.83 -25.27 6.46
C THR A 373 1.55 -24.67 7.03
N MET A 374 1.18 -23.43 6.62
CA MET A 374 -0.11 -22.83 6.98
C MET A 374 -1.33 -23.65 6.54
N LEU A 375 -1.15 -24.64 5.65
CA LEU A 375 -2.15 -25.68 5.39
C LEU A 375 -2.56 -26.49 6.63
N TYR A 376 -1.70 -26.53 7.64
CA TYR A 376 -1.89 -27.29 8.89
C TYR A 376 -2.22 -26.38 10.07
N TYR A 377 -2.59 -25.11 9.78
CA TYR A 377 -3.00 -24.19 10.82
C TYR A 377 -4.32 -24.67 11.48
N ASP A 378 -4.35 -24.60 12.80
CA ASP A 378 -5.48 -25.05 13.62
C ASP A 378 -5.94 -23.91 14.53
N PRO A 379 -7.10 -23.27 14.23
CA PRO A 379 -7.61 -22.14 15.01
C PRO A 379 -8.08 -22.49 16.42
N GLU A 380 -8.43 -23.77 16.69
CA GLU A 380 -9.00 -24.18 17.99
C GLU A 380 -8.05 -23.96 19.17
N LYS A 381 -6.75 -23.94 18.91
CA LYS A 381 -5.69 -23.76 19.91
C LYS A 381 -5.21 -22.32 20.09
N SER A 382 -5.80 -21.37 19.38
CA SER A 382 -5.29 -20.00 19.32
C SER A 382 -5.69 -19.13 20.51
N GLY A 383 -6.88 -19.36 21.09
CA GLY A 383 -7.47 -18.46 22.09
C GLY A 383 -7.89 -17.10 21.54
N VAL A 384 -8.00 -16.98 20.21
CA VAL A 384 -8.48 -15.79 19.48
C VAL A 384 -10.00 -15.77 19.51
N ASN A 385 -10.59 -14.59 19.78
CA ASN A 385 -12.03 -14.38 19.72
C ASN A 385 -12.45 -13.18 18.88
N MET A 386 -11.49 -12.47 18.26
CA MET A 386 -11.71 -11.39 17.29
C MET A 386 -10.53 -11.32 16.30
N THR A 387 -10.78 -10.84 15.10
CA THR A 387 -9.73 -10.72 14.07
C THR A 387 -9.73 -9.36 13.41
N ILE A 388 -8.54 -8.89 13.02
CA ILE A 388 -8.35 -7.69 12.20
C ILE A 388 -7.51 -8.06 10.98
N GLY A 389 -8.04 -7.81 9.79
CA GLY A 389 -7.41 -8.15 8.51
C GLY A 389 -8.16 -9.26 7.76
N LYS A 390 -8.05 -9.24 6.43
CA LYS A 390 -8.70 -10.25 5.57
C LYS A 390 -8.14 -11.65 5.80
N ASP A 391 -6.85 -11.76 5.95
CA ASP A 391 -6.11 -13.00 6.17
C ASP A 391 -6.34 -13.56 7.57
N ALA A 392 -6.34 -12.73 8.60
CA ALA A 392 -6.69 -13.16 9.94
C ALA A 392 -8.12 -13.72 10.01
N GLY A 393 -9.10 -13.04 9.39
CA GLY A 393 -10.47 -13.54 9.29
C GLY A 393 -10.58 -14.84 8.47
N TYR A 394 -9.69 -15.05 7.49
CA TYR A 394 -9.65 -16.31 6.75
C TYR A 394 -9.26 -17.51 7.63
N TYR A 395 -8.29 -17.34 8.53
CA TYR A 395 -7.84 -18.40 9.44
C TYR A 395 -8.79 -18.61 10.63
N HIS A 396 -9.65 -17.63 10.94
CA HIS A 396 -10.62 -17.68 12.03
C HIS A 396 -12.04 -17.39 11.53
N PRO A 397 -12.61 -18.24 10.66
CA PRO A 397 -13.90 -17.94 9.98
C PRO A 397 -15.08 -17.84 10.94
N ASP A 398 -15.01 -18.45 12.13
CA ASP A 398 -16.06 -18.45 13.13
C ASP A 398 -15.98 -17.28 14.13
N GLN A 399 -14.95 -16.41 13.99
CA GLN A 399 -14.77 -15.27 14.87
C GLN A 399 -15.19 -13.95 14.19
N PRO A 400 -15.72 -12.99 14.97
CA PRO A 400 -15.94 -11.63 14.46
C PRO A 400 -14.69 -11.07 13.79
N ASN A 401 -14.84 -10.54 12.57
CA ASN A 401 -13.73 -10.03 11.78
C ASN A 401 -13.95 -8.58 11.32
N VAL A 402 -12.99 -7.73 11.60
CA VAL A 402 -12.87 -6.40 10.99
C VAL A 402 -11.85 -6.49 9.85
N ILE A 403 -12.32 -6.45 8.61
CA ILE A 403 -11.48 -6.55 7.41
C ILE A 403 -10.38 -5.48 7.40
N TRP A 404 -10.69 -4.27 7.86
CA TRP A 404 -9.78 -3.12 7.97
C TRP A 404 -8.88 -2.90 6.74
N ASN A 405 -9.46 -3.04 5.55
CA ASN A 405 -8.79 -2.82 4.27
C ASN A 405 -9.66 -1.91 3.40
N GLN A 406 -9.73 -0.65 3.79
CA GLN A 406 -10.58 0.38 3.20
C GLN A 406 -9.83 1.12 2.09
N ASP A 407 -10.54 1.52 1.04
CA ASP A 407 -9.97 2.35 -0.03
C ASP A 407 -9.60 3.74 0.52
N ARG A 408 -10.53 4.44 1.21
CA ARG A 408 -10.19 5.65 1.95
C ARG A 408 -9.33 5.29 3.14
N GLN A 409 -8.18 5.94 3.22
CA GLN A 409 -7.10 5.52 4.11
C GLN A 409 -7.29 6.04 5.53
N PRO A 410 -7.49 5.16 6.53
CA PRO A 410 -7.50 5.58 7.92
C PRO A 410 -6.09 6.04 8.33
N TYR A 411 -6.01 7.17 9.04
CA TYR A 411 -4.73 7.74 9.45
C TYR A 411 -4.89 8.55 10.75
N GLY A 412 -3.83 8.65 11.54
CA GLY A 412 -3.79 9.42 12.77
C GLY A 412 -4.80 8.97 13.82
N TYR A 413 -5.24 9.89 14.66
CA TYR A 413 -6.25 9.62 15.69
C TYR A 413 -7.61 9.26 15.10
N ALA A 414 -8.00 9.89 13.99
CA ALA A 414 -9.23 9.53 13.28
C ALA A 414 -9.20 8.08 12.80
N GLY A 415 -8.04 7.58 12.40
CA GLY A 415 -7.84 6.16 12.05
C GLY A 415 -8.07 5.23 13.26
N VAL A 416 -7.55 5.61 14.43
CA VAL A 416 -7.78 4.86 15.69
C VAL A 416 -9.27 4.87 16.06
N THR A 417 -9.89 6.05 16.09
CA THR A 417 -11.31 6.22 16.38
C THR A 417 -12.16 5.30 15.50
N ARG A 418 -11.97 5.38 14.18
CA ARG A 418 -12.75 4.61 13.21
C ARG A 418 -12.54 3.10 13.34
N LEU A 419 -11.31 2.65 13.66
CA LEU A 419 -11.04 1.24 13.93
C LEU A 419 -11.88 0.73 15.08
N PHE A 420 -11.88 1.45 16.22
CA PHE A 420 -12.59 1.02 17.41
C PHE A 420 -14.10 1.21 17.30
N GLU A 421 -14.59 2.21 16.55
CA GLU A 421 -16.00 2.30 16.15
C GLU A 421 -16.43 1.06 15.37
N THR A 422 -15.65 0.65 14.36
CA THR A 422 -15.92 -0.56 13.58
C THR A 422 -15.88 -1.84 14.44
N LEU A 423 -14.95 -1.92 15.39
CA LEU A 423 -14.87 -3.03 16.34
C LEU A 423 -16.08 -3.08 17.31
N LEU A 424 -16.71 -1.93 17.59
CA LEU A 424 -17.93 -1.87 18.40
C LEU A 424 -19.18 -2.40 17.65
N GLU A 425 -19.15 -2.42 16.32
CA GLU A 425 -20.26 -2.87 15.47
C GLU A 425 -20.30 -4.39 15.29
N VAL A 426 -19.20 -5.09 15.54
CA VAL A 426 -19.06 -6.55 15.41
C VAL A 426 -19.01 -7.25 16.76
#